data_b3e7689e3681f9185ab029493ed5e139
#
_entry.id   b3e7689e3681f9185ab029493ed5e139
#
_cell.length_a   1.000
_cell.length_b   1.000
_cell.length_c   1.000
_cell.angle_alpha   90.00
_cell.angle_beta   90.00
_cell.angle_gamma   90.00
#
_symmetry.space_group_name_H-M   'P 1'
#
loop_
_entity.id
_entity.type
_entity.pdbx_description
1 polymer ?
#
loop_
_entity_poly.entity_id
_entity_poly.type
_entity_poly.pdbx_seq_one_letter_code
_entity_poly.pdbx_strand_id
1 'polypeptide(L)'
;MRAATLDGGDSLEAEVFVLSAGVHSPSIARTAGVRLPIAPAKGYSATFPIKRNGGSEMRVGAVDEELLVAWCRLGDRLRMTSSAEFTGYETTYTEHDLRLIRKLASDLLPEAAEYDQGTYRACNRPMTPDGPPILGTAGPGNLYINSGHGHMGFTMACGSSRIVADLIEGRKPEIPVEGMTLTSRP
;
A
#
# COMPACT_ATOMS: atom_id res chain seq x y z
N MET A 1 -11.80 -11.29 20.93
CA MET A 1 -10.65 -12.17 20.60
C MET A 1 -9.81 -12.35 21.85
N ARG A 2 -9.20 -13.53 22.09
CA ARG A 2 -8.36 -13.77 23.28
C ARG A 2 -6.88 -13.87 22.96
N ALA A 3 -6.57 -14.45 21.80
CA ALA A 3 -5.20 -14.68 21.39
C ALA A 3 -5.06 -14.66 19.87
N ALA A 4 -3.85 -14.43 19.38
CA ALA A 4 -3.42 -14.64 18.02
C ALA A 4 -2.47 -15.84 17.98
N THR A 5 -2.74 -16.80 17.10
CA THR A 5 -1.89 -17.99 16.92
C THR A 5 -0.88 -17.74 15.79
N LEU A 6 0.39 -18.01 16.05
CA LEU A 6 1.48 -17.92 15.08
C LEU A 6 1.60 -19.21 14.28
N ASP A 7 2.24 -19.18 13.11
CA ASP A 7 2.46 -20.36 12.25
C ASP A 7 3.22 -21.51 12.97
N GLY A 8 4.03 -21.19 13.97
CA GLY A 8 4.72 -22.17 14.81
C GLY A 8 3.86 -22.82 15.90
N GLY A 9 2.57 -22.43 16.02
CA GLY A 9 1.64 -22.94 17.04
C GLY A 9 1.65 -22.15 18.35
N ASP A 10 2.57 -21.21 18.52
CA ASP A 10 2.60 -20.32 19.69
C ASP A 10 1.38 -19.37 19.68
N SER A 11 0.94 -18.98 20.87
CA SER A 11 -0.22 -18.11 21.06
C SER A 11 0.18 -16.84 21.79
N LEU A 12 -0.20 -15.69 21.25
CA LEU A 12 0.00 -14.37 21.84
C LEU A 12 -1.33 -13.86 22.40
N GLU A 13 -1.40 -13.70 23.70
CA GLU A 13 -2.55 -13.11 24.38
C GLU A 13 -2.40 -11.59 24.45
N ALA A 14 -3.49 -10.86 24.26
CA ALA A 14 -3.56 -9.42 24.39
C ALA A 14 -4.97 -8.94 24.72
N GLU A 15 -5.07 -7.78 25.35
CA GLU A 15 -6.35 -7.12 25.60
C GLU A 15 -6.93 -6.51 24.31
N VAL A 16 -6.06 -5.98 23.45
CA VAL A 16 -6.40 -5.32 22.19
C VAL A 16 -5.55 -5.87 21.05
N PHE A 17 -6.16 -6.07 19.89
CA PHE A 17 -5.51 -6.52 18.68
C PHE A 17 -5.70 -5.48 17.56
N VAL A 18 -4.63 -5.13 16.88
CA VAL A 18 -4.67 -4.23 15.71
C VAL A 18 -4.21 -4.99 14.47
N LEU A 19 -5.08 -5.10 13.47
CA LEU A 19 -4.78 -5.77 12.21
C LEU A 19 -4.37 -4.73 11.15
N SER A 20 -3.07 -4.72 10.83
CA SER A 20 -2.43 -3.80 9.87
C SER A 20 -1.63 -4.55 8.79
N ALA A 21 -2.11 -5.72 8.34
CA ALA A 21 -1.38 -6.62 7.45
C ALA A 21 -1.58 -6.34 5.95
N GLY A 22 -2.05 -5.15 5.57
CA GLY A 22 -2.23 -4.74 4.18
C GLY A 22 -3.09 -5.73 3.38
N VAL A 23 -2.59 -6.25 2.27
CA VAL A 23 -3.30 -7.22 1.40
C VAL A 23 -3.61 -8.55 2.08
N HIS A 24 -2.89 -8.90 3.15
CA HIS A 24 -3.13 -10.12 3.91
C HIS A 24 -4.19 -9.93 5.01
N SER A 25 -4.61 -8.70 5.30
CA SER A 25 -5.64 -8.43 6.31
C SER A 25 -6.94 -9.20 6.10
N PRO A 26 -7.48 -9.39 4.87
CA PRO A 26 -8.71 -10.15 4.66
C PRO A 26 -8.61 -11.62 5.07
N SER A 27 -7.48 -12.28 4.81
CA SER A 27 -7.28 -13.69 5.19
C SER A 27 -7.19 -13.86 6.70
N ILE A 28 -6.46 -12.97 7.37
CA ILE A 28 -6.33 -12.96 8.83
C ILE A 28 -7.66 -12.60 9.51
N ALA A 29 -8.34 -11.54 9.06
CA ALA A 29 -9.63 -11.12 9.61
C ALA A 29 -10.70 -12.22 9.53
N ARG A 30 -10.66 -13.05 8.46
CA ARG A 30 -11.59 -14.14 8.26
C ARG A 30 -11.48 -15.20 9.37
N THR A 31 -10.32 -15.42 9.97
CA THR A 31 -10.14 -16.33 11.11
C THR A 31 -10.88 -15.83 12.36
N ALA A 32 -11.12 -14.52 12.45
CA ALA A 32 -11.92 -13.87 13.50
C ALA A 32 -13.39 -13.65 13.08
N GLY A 33 -13.85 -14.25 11.97
CA GLY A 33 -15.20 -14.10 11.46
C GLY A 33 -15.49 -12.76 10.76
N VAL A 34 -14.47 -11.98 10.46
CA VAL A 34 -14.61 -10.65 9.85
C VAL A 34 -14.30 -10.72 8.35
N ARG A 35 -15.14 -10.10 7.52
CA ARG A 35 -14.90 -9.91 6.10
C ARG A 35 -14.44 -8.48 5.84
N LEU A 36 -13.26 -8.32 5.24
CA LEU A 36 -12.73 -7.04 4.81
C LEU A 36 -12.81 -6.93 3.28
N PRO A 37 -13.46 -5.92 2.72
CA PRO A 37 -13.52 -5.69 1.29
C PRO A 37 -12.21 -5.05 0.79
N ILE A 38 -11.12 -5.78 0.88
CA ILE A 38 -9.81 -5.37 0.40
C ILE A 38 -9.38 -6.36 -0.68
N ALA A 39 -9.08 -5.84 -1.87
CA ALA A 39 -8.56 -6.60 -3.00
C ALA A 39 -7.11 -6.22 -3.29
N PRO A 40 -6.24 -7.18 -3.66
CA PRO A 40 -4.89 -6.89 -4.11
C PRO A 40 -4.92 -6.27 -5.51
N ALA A 41 -4.25 -5.13 -5.69
CA ALA A 41 -3.97 -4.55 -6.99
C ALA A 41 -2.46 -4.53 -7.22
N LYS A 42 -2.00 -5.39 -8.12
CA LYS A 42 -0.58 -5.52 -8.46
C LYS A 42 -0.09 -4.29 -9.19
N GLY A 43 1.04 -3.76 -8.77
CA GLY A 43 1.74 -2.67 -9.42
C GLY A 43 3.21 -2.95 -9.51
N TYR A 44 3.84 -2.33 -10.51
CA TYR A 44 5.27 -2.47 -10.76
C TYR A 44 6.02 -1.25 -10.26
N SER A 45 7.26 -1.46 -9.91
CA SER A 45 8.21 -0.38 -9.66
C SER A 45 9.57 -0.71 -10.25
N ALA A 46 10.19 0.31 -10.82
CA ALA A 46 11.56 0.27 -11.30
C ALA A 46 12.40 1.31 -10.57
N THR A 47 13.64 0.99 -10.30
CA THR A 47 14.61 1.91 -9.69
C THR A 47 15.87 1.89 -10.51
N PHE A 48 16.23 3.04 -11.06
CA PHE A 48 17.35 3.22 -11.99
C PHE A 48 18.43 4.11 -11.37
N PRO A 49 19.72 3.85 -11.59
CA PRO A 49 20.78 4.79 -11.26
C PRO A 49 20.61 6.08 -12.04
N ILE A 50 20.73 7.25 -11.40
CA ILE A 50 20.68 8.54 -12.08
C ILE A 50 22.00 8.77 -12.84
N LYS A 51 21.94 9.23 -14.09
CA LYS A 51 23.12 9.61 -14.87
C LYS A 51 23.86 10.78 -14.23
N ARG A 52 25.17 10.72 -14.18
CA ARG A 52 26.02 11.76 -13.55
C ARG A 52 25.80 13.14 -14.17
N ASN A 53 25.50 13.25 -15.46
CA ASN A 53 25.44 14.50 -16.20
C ASN A 53 24.01 14.88 -16.66
N GLY A 54 22.99 14.03 -16.46
CA GLY A 54 21.65 14.25 -17.02
C GLY A 54 20.55 14.37 -15.98
N GLY A 55 20.71 13.78 -14.81
CA GLY A 55 19.65 13.70 -13.79
C GLY A 55 19.74 14.77 -12.70
N SER A 56 20.64 15.74 -12.81
CA SER A 56 20.93 16.73 -11.75
C SER A 56 19.75 17.66 -11.42
N GLU A 57 18.86 17.88 -12.37
CA GLU A 57 17.75 18.83 -12.26
C GLU A 57 16.47 18.25 -11.68
N MET A 58 16.38 16.93 -11.48
CA MET A 58 15.16 16.30 -10.97
C MET A 58 15.04 16.48 -9.44
N ARG A 59 14.42 17.60 -9.05
CA ARG A 59 14.23 17.98 -7.64
C ARG A 59 12.86 17.66 -7.09
N VAL A 60 11.87 17.38 -7.96
CA VAL A 60 10.47 17.13 -7.61
C VAL A 60 10.06 15.75 -8.09
N GLY A 61 9.28 15.06 -7.29
CA GLY A 61 8.50 13.93 -7.75
C GLY A 61 7.25 14.40 -8.49
N ALA A 62 6.74 13.58 -9.39
CA ALA A 62 5.51 13.87 -10.12
C ALA A 62 4.68 12.62 -10.34
N VAL A 63 3.41 12.84 -10.69
CA VAL A 63 2.46 11.82 -11.08
C VAL A 63 1.86 12.22 -12.43
N ASP A 64 1.86 11.28 -13.36
CA ASP A 64 1.09 11.36 -14.58
C ASP A 64 -0.17 10.49 -14.38
N GLU A 65 -1.31 11.14 -14.25
CA GLU A 65 -2.58 10.46 -13.98
C GLU A 65 -3.17 9.77 -15.21
N GLU A 66 -2.81 10.22 -16.41
CA GLU A 66 -3.25 9.59 -17.65
C GLU A 66 -2.53 8.25 -17.87
N LEU A 67 -1.23 8.23 -17.64
CA LEU A 67 -0.40 7.03 -17.75
C LEU A 67 -0.36 6.18 -16.47
N LEU A 68 -0.96 6.65 -15.38
CA LEU A 68 -0.90 6.04 -14.05
C LEU A 68 0.53 5.76 -13.58
N VAL A 69 1.43 6.72 -13.82
CA VAL A 69 2.85 6.63 -13.52
C VAL A 69 3.22 7.69 -12.49
N ALA A 70 3.99 7.29 -11.49
CA ALA A 70 4.58 8.22 -10.54
C ALA A 70 6.09 8.03 -10.49
N TRP A 71 6.84 9.13 -10.36
CA TRP A 71 8.28 9.06 -10.21
C TRP A 71 8.81 10.04 -9.17
N CYS A 72 9.92 9.68 -8.57
CA CYS A 72 10.67 10.56 -7.68
C CYS A 72 12.15 10.21 -7.66
N ARG A 73 12.95 11.19 -7.25
CA ARG A 73 14.36 10.98 -6.95
C ARG A 73 14.51 10.47 -5.51
N LEU A 74 15.27 9.39 -5.33
CA LEU A 74 15.66 8.84 -4.03
C LEU A 74 17.20 8.78 -3.97
N GLY A 75 17.82 9.86 -3.47
CA GLY A 75 19.27 10.00 -3.46
C GLY A 75 19.85 10.02 -4.87
N ASP A 76 20.66 9.03 -5.22
CA ASP A 76 21.27 8.83 -6.53
C ASP A 76 20.44 7.96 -7.49
N ARG A 77 19.18 7.70 -7.15
CA ARG A 77 18.28 6.83 -7.91
C ARG A 77 17.00 7.51 -8.32
N LEU A 78 16.54 7.19 -9.51
CA LEU A 78 15.19 7.47 -10.00
C LEU A 78 14.31 6.25 -9.69
N ARG A 79 13.26 6.45 -8.91
CA ARG A 79 12.22 5.44 -8.71
C ARG A 79 10.98 5.82 -9.50
N MET A 80 10.47 4.87 -10.26
CA MET A 80 9.22 4.97 -11.00
C MET A 80 8.27 3.84 -10.59
N THR A 81 6.99 4.13 -10.52
CA THR A 81 5.92 3.14 -10.29
C THR A 81 4.88 3.26 -11.38
N SER A 82 4.27 2.14 -11.75
CA SER A 82 3.31 2.08 -12.84
C SER A 82 2.30 0.96 -12.62
N SER A 83 1.20 1.03 -13.33
CA SER A 83 0.17 0.00 -13.46
C SER A 83 -0.68 -0.29 -12.21
N ALA A 84 -1.85 -0.84 -12.46
CA ALA A 84 -2.72 -1.44 -11.45
C ALA A 84 -3.45 -2.62 -12.11
N GLU A 85 -3.10 -3.84 -11.70
CA GLU A 85 -3.65 -5.08 -12.25
C GLU A 85 -4.34 -5.90 -11.16
N PHE A 86 -5.51 -6.43 -11.44
CA PHE A 86 -6.26 -7.28 -10.53
C PHE A 86 -6.03 -8.77 -10.87
N THR A 87 -4.86 -9.27 -10.52
CA THR A 87 -4.40 -10.65 -10.78
C THR A 87 -4.38 -11.53 -9.52
N GLY A 88 -5.17 -11.17 -8.51
CA GLY A 88 -5.11 -11.84 -7.21
C GLY A 88 -3.82 -11.51 -6.45
N TYR A 89 -3.32 -12.47 -5.67
CA TYR A 89 -2.12 -12.28 -4.84
C TYR A 89 -0.81 -12.49 -5.59
N GLU A 90 -0.88 -12.80 -6.87
CA GLU A 90 0.30 -13.03 -7.72
C GLU A 90 1.15 -11.76 -7.84
N THR A 91 2.46 -11.88 -7.58
CA THR A 91 3.43 -10.79 -7.68
C THR A 91 4.58 -11.10 -8.65
N THR A 92 4.47 -12.18 -9.42
CA THR A 92 5.40 -12.43 -10.51
C THR A 92 5.23 -11.41 -11.63
N TYR A 93 6.27 -11.20 -12.37
CA TYR A 93 6.29 -10.33 -13.55
C TYR A 93 7.15 -10.95 -14.66
N THR A 94 6.88 -10.54 -15.88
CA THR A 94 7.57 -10.99 -17.09
C THR A 94 8.48 -9.89 -17.64
N GLU A 95 9.36 -10.25 -18.56
CA GLU A 95 10.17 -9.25 -19.28
C GLU A 95 9.29 -8.27 -20.09
N HIS A 96 8.09 -8.68 -20.50
CA HIS A 96 7.15 -7.77 -21.15
C HIS A 96 6.71 -6.63 -20.22
N ASP A 97 6.36 -6.96 -18.98
CA ASP A 97 5.93 -5.98 -17.96
C ASP A 97 7.06 -4.98 -17.64
N LEU A 98 8.29 -5.49 -17.58
CA LEU A 98 9.48 -4.66 -17.33
C LEU A 98 9.81 -3.73 -18.50
N ARG A 99 9.62 -4.18 -19.74
CA ARG A 99 9.84 -3.34 -20.94
C ARG A 99 8.90 -2.13 -20.95
N LEU A 100 7.66 -2.32 -20.53
CA LEU A 100 6.69 -1.22 -20.48
C LEU A 100 7.13 -0.12 -19.52
N ILE A 101 7.45 -0.46 -18.26
CA ILE A 101 7.88 0.55 -17.29
C ILE A 101 9.22 1.20 -17.67
N ARG A 102 10.14 0.44 -18.28
CA ARG A 102 11.42 0.97 -18.79
C ARG A 102 11.19 1.97 -19.92
N LYS A 103 10.32 1.61 -20.87
CA LYS A 103 9.95 2.49 -21.97
C LYS A 103 9.31 3.79 -21.47
N LEU A 104 8.32 3.70 -20.59
CA LEU A 104 7.69 4.87 -19.99
C LEU A 104 8.72 5.77 -19.28
N ALA A 105 9.65 5.18 -18.54
CA ALA A 105 10.71 5.92 -17.87
C ALA A 105 11.62 6.67 -18.84
N SER A 106 12.05 6.01 -19.92
CA SER A 106 12.92 6.63 -20.92
C SER A 106 12.20 7.66 -21.78
N ASP A 107 10.90 7.50 -22.04
CA ASP A 107 10.11 8.44 -22.83
C ASP A 107 9.82 9.73 -22.04
N LEU A 108 9.47 9.59 -20.77
CA LEU A 108 9.15 10.75 -19.90
C LEU A 108 10.39 11.51 -19.43
N LEU A 109 11.50 10.80 -19.23
CA LEU A 109 12.72 11.35 -18.62
C LEU A 109 13.98 10.86 -19.38
N PRO A 110 14.14 11.15 -20.68
CA PRO A 110 15.08 10.46 -21.57
C PRO A 110 16.54 10.47 -21.11
N GLU A 111 16.99 11.53 -20.46
CA GLU A 111 18.40 11.68 -20.04
C GLU A 111 18.61 11.53 -18.52
N ALA A 112 17.57 11.14 -17.75
CA ALA A 112 17.65 11.18 -16.30
C ALA A 112 18.43 10.01 -15.69
N ALA A 113 18.37 8.80 -16.28
CA ALA A 113 18.87 7.61 -15.63
C ALA A 113 19.45 6.55 -16.61
N GLU A 114 20.16 5.58 -16.05
CA GLU A 114 20.69 4.42 -16.76
C GLU A 114 19.63 3.31 -16.80
N TYR A 115 18.76 3.34 -17.79
CA TYR A 115 17.56 2.50 -17.86
C TYR A 115 17.83 1.00 -18.04
N ASP A 116 19.03 0.63 -18.53
CA ASP A 116 19.46 -0.77 -18.66
C ASP A 116 19.96 -1.37 -17.34
N GLN A 117 20.18 -0.54 -16.32
CA GLN A 117 20.66 -0.96 -14.99
C GLN A 117 19.56 -0.94 -13.92
N GLY A 118 18.30 -1.07 -14.34
CA GLY A 118 17.15 -1.03 -13.46
C GLY A 118 17.02 -2.25 -12.55
N THR A 119 16.56 -2.01 -11.32
CA THR A 119 16.04 -3.05 -10.43
C THR A 119 14.51 -2.94 -10.36
N TYR A 120 13.83 -4.09 -10.39
CA TYR A 120 12.39 -4.14 -10.54
C TYR A 120 11.73 -4.88 -9.39
N ARG A 121 10.49 -4.51 -9.10
CA ARG A 121 9.63 -5.20 -8.13
C ARG A 121 8.17 -5.11 -8.57
N ALA A 122 7.41 -6.18 -8.29
CA ALA A 122 5.97 -6.15 -8.27
C ALA A 122 5.46 -6.35 -6.84
N CYS A 123 4.40 -5.65 -6.47
CA CYS A 123 3.75 -5.82 -5.17
C CYS A 123 2.27 -5.47 -5.26
N ASN A 124 1.49 -5.99 -4.32
CA ASN A 124 0.06 -5.76 -4.24
C ASN A 124 -0.26 -4.58 -3.32
N ARG A 125 -1.08 -3.65 -3.82
CA ARG A 125 -1.68 -2.57 -3.03
C ARG A 125 -2.99 -3.07 -2.43
N PRO A 126 -3.27 -2.82 -1.15
CA PRO A 126 -4.53 -3.22 -0.51
C PRO A 126 -5.65 -2.24 -0.87
N MET A 127 -6.33 -2.48 -1.99
CA MET A 127 -7.39 -1.59 -2.49
C MET A 127 -8.74 -1.91 -1.85
N THR A 128 -9.45 -0.87 -1.43
CA THR A 128 -10.87 -0.92 -1.06
C THR A 128 -11.73 -0.52 -2.27
N PRO A 129 -12.98 -0.98 -2.39
CA PRO A 129 -13.85 -0.67 -3.53
C PRO A 129 -14.18 0.82 -3.66
N ASP A 130 -14.24 1.51 -2.54
CA ASP A 130 -14.66 2.90 -2.39
C ASP A 130 -13.51 3.90 -2.17
N GLY A 131 -12.26 3.40 -2.04
CA GLY A 131 -11.04 4.21 -1.91
C GLY A 131 -10.55 4.44 -0.47
N PRO A 132 -11.34 4.91 0.49
CA PRO A 132 -10.91 5.13 1.87
C PRO A 132 -10.41 3.85 2.56
N PRO A 133 -9.44 3.94 3.51
CA PRO A 133 -8.99 2.80 4.30
C PRO A 133 -10.10 2.31 5.26
N ILE A 134 -9.93 1.11 5.81
CA ILE A 134 -10.78 0.56 6.86
C ILE A 134 -10.10 0.79 8.19
N LEU A 135 -10.74 1.62 9.04
CA LEU A 135 -10.23 2.00 10.36
C LEU A 135 -11.27 1.69 11.43
N GLY A 136 -10.83 1.28 12.62
CA GLY A 136 -11.69 1.07 13.78
C GLY A 136 -12.05 -0.37 14.06
N THR A 137 -13.05 -0.58 14.91
CA THR A 137 -13.44 -1.90 15.41
C THR A 137 -14.08 -2.79 14.35
N ALA A 138 -13.83 -4.09 14.42
CA ALA A 138 -14.44 -5.10 13.55
C ALA A 138 -14.65 -6.42 14.28
N GLY A 139 -15.84 -7.01 14.18
CA GLY A 139 -16.17 -8.31 14.76
C GLY A 139 -16.06 -8.33 16.29
N PRO A 140 -15.12 -9.08 16.88
CA PRO A 140 -14.86 -9.03 18.31
C PRO A 140 -14.50 -7.60 18.75
N GLY A 141 -15.13 -7.10 19.81
CA GLY A 141 -15.02 -5.70 20.21
C GLY A 141 -13.61 -5.19 20.56
N ASN A 142 -12.63 -6.09 20.67
CA ASN A 142 -11.22 -5.76 20.91
C ASN A 142 -10.32 -5.97 19.67
N LEU A 143 -10.88 -6.19 18.49
CA LEU A 143 -10.15 -6.23 17.21
C LEU A 143 -10.35 -4.90 16.48
N TYR A 144 -9.27 -4.22 16.20
CA TYR A 144 -9.22 -2.99 15.42
C TYR A 144 -8.55 -3.23 14.08
N ILE A 145 -9.05 -2.59 13.03
CA ILE A 145 -8.49 -2.64 11.69
C ILE A 145 -7.81 -1.31 11.39
N ASN A 146 -6.63 -1.39 10.78
CA ASN A 146 -5.92 -0.27 10.17
C ASN A 146 -5.32 -0.74 8.85
N SER A 147 -6.14 -0.83 7.81
CA SER A 147 -5.76 -1.48 6.55
C SER A 147 -6.57 -0.94 5.35
N GLY A 148 -6.20 -1.34 4.14
CA GLY A 148 -6.93 -0.94 2.94
C GLY A 148 -6.57 0.45 2.39
N HIS A 149 -5.35 0.92 2.65
CA HIS A 149 -4.88 2.28 2.28
C HIS A 149 -4.50 2.43 0.79
N GLY A 150 -4.71 1.40 -0.03
CA GLY A 150 -4.36 1.44 -1.45
C GLY A 150 -2.88 1.78 -1.68
N HIS A 151 -2.64 2.73 -2.57
CA HIS A 151 -1.29 3.22 -2.88
C HIS A 151 -0.81 4.34 -1.93
N MET A 152 -1.68 4.85 -1.06
CA MET A 152 -1.41 5.99 -0.18
C MET A 152 -1.00 5.58 1.25
N GLY A 153 -0.77 4.30 1.51
CA GLY A 153 -0.57 3.77 2.86
C GLY A 153 0.57 4.44 3.64
N PHE A 154 1.69 4.72 3.01
CA PHE A 154 2.80 5.42 3.65
C PHE A 154 2.42 6.86 4.05
N THR A 155 1.79 7.59 3.14
CA THR A 155 1.36 8.97 3.36
C THR A 155 0.32 9.08 4.48
N MET A 156 -0.60 8.12 4.54
CA MET A 156 -1.69 8.11 5.51
C MET A 156 -1.31 7.48 6.86
N ALA A 157 -0.14 6.84 6.98
CA ALA A 157 0.21 6.00 8.12
C ALA A 157 0.08 6.71 9.47
N CYS A 158 0.61 7.93 9.61
CA CYS A 158 0.55 8.68 10.86
C CYS A 158 -0.88 9.06 11.24
N GLY A 159 -1.67 9.56 10.27
CA GLY A 159 -3.06 9.97 10.49
C GLY A 159 -3.95 8.78 10.84
N SER A 160 -3.88 7.69 10.08
CA SER A 160 -4.69 6.50 10.33
C SER A 160 -4.33 5.82 11.66
N SER A 161 -3.04 5.78 12.02
CA SER A 161 -2.60 5.24 13.30
C SER A 161 -3.09 6.09 14.47
N ARG A 162 -3.07 7.42 14.35
CA ARG A 162 -3.63 8.30 15.39
C ARG A 162 -5.12 8.08 15.58
N ILE A 163 -5.88 7.99 14.47
CA ILE A 163 -7.32 7.69 14.52
C ILE A 163 -7.57 6.37 15.28
N VAL A 164 -6.86 5.31 14.91
CA VAL A 164 -7.05 4.00 15.54
C VAL A 164 -6.66 4.03 17.02
N ALA A 165 -5.59 4.73 17.39
CA ALA A 165 -5.19 4.90 18.79
C ALA A 165 -6.27 5.64 19.60
N ASP A 166 -6.84 6.72 19.05
CA ASP A 166 -7.93 7.45 19.73
C ASP A 166 -9.17 6.57 19.91
N LEU A 167 -9.52 5.75 18.92
CA LEU A 167 -10.63 4.81 19.00
C LEU A 167 -10.39 3.71 20.06
N ILE A 168 -9.17 3.19 20.18
CA ILE A 168 -8.79 2.20 21.19
C ILE A 168 -8.95 2.79 22.62
N GLU A 169 -8.58 4.04 22.80
CA GLU A 169 -8.67 4.73 24.08
C GLU A 169 -10.06 5.36 24.34
N GLY A 170 -11.03 5.12 23.45
CA GLY A 170 -12.38 5.68 23.57
C GLY A 170 -12.45 7.19 23.37
N ARG A 171 -11.42 7.80 22.77
CA ARG A 171 -11.41 9.21 22.41
C ARG A 171 -12.05 9.44 21.05
N LYS A 172 -12.64 10.61 20.87
CA LYS A 172 -13.15 11.04 19.55
C LYS A 172 -11.95 11.46 18.69
N PRO A 173 -11.74 10.85 17.51
CA PRO A 173 -10.71 11.29 16.58
C PRO A 173 -10.96 12.73 16.09
N GLU A 174 -9.89 13.47 15.86
CA GLU A 174 -9.96 14.83 15.28
C GLU A 174 -10.46 14.81 13.82
N ILE A 175 -10.12 13.74 13.08
CA ILE A 175 -10.57 13.53 11.70
C ILE A 175 -11.84 12.67 11.73
N PRO A 176 -12.94 13.08 11.08
CA PRO A 176 -14.14 12.26 10.94
C PRO A 176 -13.86 10.91 10.28
N VAL A 177 -14.47 9.85 10.77
CA VAL A 177 -14.25 8.47 10.30
C VAL A 177 -15.42 7.91 9.50
N GLU A 178 -16.40 8.75 9.13
CA GLU A 178 -17.52 8.36 8.27
C GLU A 178 -16.98 7.79 6.94
N GLY A 179 -17.50 6.63 6.53
CA GLY A 179 -17.03 5.90 5.36
C GLY A 179 -15.73 5.13 5.56
N MET A 180 -15.05 5.28 6.70
CA MET A 180 -13.80 4.54 6.99
C MET A 180 -14.01 3.32 7.89
N THR A 181 -15.15 3.19 8.55
CA THR A 181 -15.44 2.00 9.38
C THR A 181 -16.19 0.95 8.58
N LEU A 182 -16.10 -0.32 8.98
CA LEU A 182 -16.85 -1.40 8.31
C LEU A 182 -18.36 -1.19 8.36
N THR A 183 -18.87 -0.56 9.41
CA THR A 183 -20.32 -0.34 9.63
C THR A 183 -20.86 0.90 8.95
N SER A 184 -20.00 1.84 8.54
CA SER A 184 -20.38 3.09 7.87
C SER A 184 -20.20 3.05 6.36
N ARG A 185 -19.77 1.92 5.81
CA ARG A 185 -19.65 1.72 4.36
C ARG A 185 -20.98 1.36 3.74
N PRO A 186 -21.24 1.80 2.49
CA PRO A 186 -22.43 1.42 1.76
C PRO A 186 -22.50 -0.06 1.42
#